data_8923c4c11d7e48f7b85240d2a6d1a58c
#
_entry.id   8923c4c11d7e48f7b85240d2a6d1a58c
#
_cell.length_a   1.000
_cell.length_b   1.000
_cell.length_c   1.000
_cell.angle_alpha   90.00
_cell.angle_beta   90.00
_cell.angle_gamma   90.00
#
_symmetry.space_group_name_H-M   'P 1'
#
loop_
_entity.id
_entity.type
_entity.pdbx_description
1 polymer ?
#
loop_
_entity_poly.entity_id
_entity_poly.type
_entity_poly.pdbx_seq_one_letter_code
_entity_poly.pdbx_strand_id
1 'polypeptide(L)' 'AFAFSDRRLKRNIKRVGTHVLGVGIYEFDMAGYRQRGVIAQELEAVRPDLVKRHDSGYLMVNYGAL' A
#
# COMPACT_ATOMS: atom_id res chain seq x y z
N ALA A 1 11.79 4.29 4.25
CA ALA A 1 11.47 5.12 3.07
C ALA A 1 10.02 4.95 2.67
N PHE A 2 9.43 6.01 2.11
CA PHE A 2 8.06 5.98 1.60
C PHE A 2 8.05 5.56 0.14
N ALA A 3 7.05 4.77 -0.24
CA ALA A 3 6.82 4.35 -1.62
C ALA A 3 5.34 4.44 -1.94
N PHE A 4 5.01 4.67 -3.21
CA PHE A 4 3.64 4.71 -3.65
C PHE A 4 2.94 3.38 -3.36
N SER A 5 1.75 3.46 -2.77
CA SER A 5 0.96 2.27 -2.43
C SER A 5 -0.54 2.53 -2.49
N ASP A 6 -0.92 3.58 -3.21
CA ASP A 6 -2.32 3.97 -3.39
C ASP A 6 -3.07 2.90 -4.19
N ARG A 7 -4.29 2.57 -3.73
CA ARG A 7 -5.16 1.62 -4.43
C ARG A 7 -5.34 1.97 -5.91
N ARG A 8 -5.44 3.26 -6.23
CA ARG A 8 -5.72 3.74 -7.59
C ARG A 8 -4.60 3.44 -8.60
N LEU A 9 -3.39 3.14 -8.10
CA LEU A 9 -2.24 2.80 -8.95
C LEU A 9 -2.10 1.29 -9.17
N LYS A 10 -2.95 0.48 -8.56
CA LYS A 10 -2.85 -0.97 -8.56
C LYS A 10 -3.93 -1.60 -9.43
N ARG A 11 -3.56 -2.68 -10.13
CA ARG A 11 -4.47 -3.48 -10.98
C ARG A 11 -4.34 -4.95 -10.63
N ASN A 12 -5.38 -5.72 -10.97
CA ASN A 12 -5.39 -7.18 -10.77
C ASN A 12 -5.01 -7.54 -9.32
N ILE A 13 -5.68 -6.90 -8.38
CA ILE A 13 -5.40 -7.01 -6.95
C ILE A 13 -5.90 -8.34 -6.42
N LYS A 14 -5.01 -9.10 -5.78
CA LYS A 14 -5.35 -10.39 -5.16
C LYS A 14 -4.84 -10.39 -3.72
N ARG A 15 -5.74 -10.64 -2.77
CA ARG A 15 -5.34 -10.80 -1.38
C ARG A 15 -4.62 -12.13 -1.20
N VAL A 16 -3.41 -12.08 -0.59
CA VAL A 16 -2.58 -13.28 -0.37
C VAL A 16 -2.25 -13.51 1.10
N GLY A 17 -2.63 -12.59 1.99
CA GLY A 17 -2.36 -12.76 3.40
C GLY A 17 -2.89 -11.60 4.23
N THR A 18 -2.47 -11.59 5.50
CA THR A 18 -2.83 -10.54 6.45
C THR A 18 -1.56 -10.08 7.17
N HIS A 19 -1.34 -8.78 7.21
CA HIS A 19 -0.24 -8.18 7.96
C HIS A 19 -0.56 -8.21 9.45
N VAL A 20 0.46 -8.22 10.30
CA VAL A 20 0.31 -8.22 11.76
C VAL A 20 -0.53 -7.03 12.26
N LEU A 21 -0.56 -5.93 11.53
CA LEU A 21 -1.41 -4.76 11.85
C LEU A 21 -2.88 -4.96 11.46
N GLY A 22 -3.25 -6.10 10.90
CA GLY A 22 -4.63 -6.43 10.57
C GLY A 22 -5.06 -6.07 9.15
N VAL A 23 -4.24 -5.33 8.40
CA VAL A 23 -4.54 -5.00 7.00
C VAL A 23 -4.17 -6.16 6.07
N GLY A 24 -4.78 -6.19 4.89
CA GLY A 24 -4.46 -7.21 3.89
C GLY A 24 -3.06 -7.07 3.32
N ILE A 25 -2.51 -8.20 2.89
CA ILE A 25 -1.34 -8.26 2.02
C ILE A 25 -1.83 -8.71 0.66
N TYR A 26 -1.41 -8.01 -0.38
CA TYR A 26 -1.92 -8.21 -1.73
C TYR A 26 -0.80 -8.39 -2.74
N GLU A 27 -1.11 -9.11 -3.82
CA GLU A 27 -0.33 -9.06 -5.05
C GLU A 27 -1.10 -8.23 -6.06
N PHE A 28 -0.40 -7.45 -6.85
CA PHE A 28 -1.01 -6.51 -7.80
C PHE A 28 -0.01 -6.11 -8.87
N ASP A 29 -0.53 -5.59 -9.98
CA ASP A 29 0.27 -4.99 -11.03
C ASP A 29 0.38 -3.49 -10.77
N MET A 30 1.59 -2.97 -10.77
CA MET A 30 1.86 -1.55 -10.63
C MET A 30 3.22 -1.22 -11.23
N ALA A 31 3.32 -0.07 -11.89
CA ALA A 31 4.55 0.41 -12.50
C ALA A 31 5.19 -0.60 -13.46
N GLY A 32 4.38 -1.40 -14.13
CA GLY A 32 4.83 -2.30 -15.19
C GLY A 32 5.23 -3.69 -14.72
N TYR A 33 5.10 -4.04 -13.45
CA TYR A 33 5.41 -5.39 -12.99
C TYR A 33 4.56 -5.81 -11.78
N ARG A 34 4.56 -7.13 -11.52
CA ARG A 34 3.79 -7.73 -10.41
C ARG A 34 4.52 -7.50 -9.10
N GLN A 35 3.80 -7.00 -8.09
CA GLN A 35 4.37 -6.63 -6.80
C GLN A 35 3.51 -7.19 -5.68
N ARG A 36 4.07 -7.19 -4.47
CA ARG A 36 3.37 -7.55 -3.24
C ARG A 36 3.48 -6.41 -2.24
N GLY A 37 2.37 -6.11 -1.56
CA GLY A 37 2.38 -5.07 -0.54
C GLY A 37 1.00 -4.85 0.06
N VAL A 38 0.90 -3.77 0.84
CA VAL A 38 -0.35 -3.33 1.44
C VAL A 38 -1.03 -2.29 0.56
N ILE A 39 -2.28 -1.97 0.86
CA ILE A 39 -3.01 -0.87 0.23
C ILE A 39 -2.99 0.31 1.19
N ALA A 40 -2.48 1.46 0.72
CA ALA A 40 -2.30 2.64 1.57
C ALA A 40 -3.59 3.08 2.25
N GLN A 41 -4.73 3.01 1.57
CA GLN A 41 -6.01 3.40 2.14
C GLN A 41 -6.42 2.52 3.32
N GLU A 42 -6.12 1.22 3.25
CA GLU A 42 -6.39 0.32 4.38
C GLU A 42 -5.46 0.63 5.57
N LEU A 43 -4.19 0.84 5.28
CA LEU A 43 -3.21 1.13 6.33
C LEU A 43 -3.50 2.46 7.02
N GLU A 44 -3.92 3.46 6.27
CA GLU A 44 -4.24 4.79 6.80
C GLU A 44 -5.33 4.72 7.87
N ALA A 45 -6.29 3.81 7.73
CA ALA A 45 -7.39 3.67 8.68
C ALA A 45 -6.93 3.20 10.06
N VAL A 46 -5.80 2.50 10.16
CA VAL A 46 -5.31 1.93 11.43
C VAL A 46 -3.98 2.52 11.86
N ARG A 47 -3.16 2.98 10.93
CA ARG A 47 -1.85 3.57 11.22
C ARG A 47 -1.57 4.75 10.28
N PRO A 48 -2.28 5.87 10.47
CA PRO A 48 -2.09 7.06 9.62
C PRO A 48 -0.67 7.62 9.66
N ASP A 49 0.07 7.38 10.73
CA ASP A 49 1.47 7.77 10.86
C ASP A 49 2.39 7.11 9.83
N LEU A 50 1.97 5.98 9.25
CA LEU A 50 2.75 5.25 8.25
C LEU A 50 2.36 5.61 6.82
N VAL A 51 1.44 6.53 6.62
CA VAL A 51 0.93 6.91 5.31
C VAL A 51 1.07 8.42 5.14
N LYS A 52 1.51 8.84 3.97
CA LYS A 52 1.48 10.26 3.62
C LYS A 52 0.99 10.46 2.19
N ARG A 53 0.47 11.66 1.93
CA ARG A 53 0.04 12.05 0.59
C ARG A 53 1.20 12.69 -0.14
N HIS A 54 1.49 12.18 -1.33
CA HIS A 54 2.42 12.82 -2.26
C HIS A 54 1.76 14.05 -2.91
N ASP A 55 2.57 14.98 -3.44
CA ASP A 55 2.05 16.19 -4.11
C ASP A 55 1.14 15.85 -5.28
N SER A 56 1.31 14.70 -5.91
CA SER A 56 0.43 14.20 -6.98
C SER A 56 -0.98 13.88 -6.50
N GLY A 57 -1.22 13.79 -5.19
CA GLY A 57 -2.48 13.34 -4.61
C GLY A 57 -2.52 11.85 -4.30
N TYR A 58 -1.56 11.08 -4.78
CA TYR A 58 -1.48 9.65 -4.46
C TYR A 58 -0.85 9.40 -3.09
N LEU A 59 -1.27 8.31 -2.44
CA LEU A 59 -0.79 7.95 -1.11
C LEU A 59 0.46 7.10 -1.18
N MET A 60 1.34 7.32 -0.20
CA MET A 60 2.59 6.57 -0.03
C MET A 60 2.61 5.91 1.35
N VAL A 61 3.29 4.79 1.44
CA VAL A 61 3.44 4.01 2.68
C VAL A 61 4.92 3.96 3.06
N ASN A 62 5.20 4.11 4.36
CA ASN A 62 6.53 3.88 4.91
C ASN A 62 6.75 2.39 5.11
N TYR A 63 7.18 1.70 4.06
CA TYR A 63 7.43 0.26 4.10
C TYR A 63 8.57 -0.11 5.04
N GLY A 64 9.51 0.79 5.28
CA GLY A 64 10.59 0.56 6.23
C GLY A 64 10.11 0.41 7.68
N ALA A 65 8.89 0.88 7.98
CA ALA A 65 8.30 0.80 9.30
C ALA A 65 7.29 -0.35 9.43
N LEU A 66 7.06 -1.10 8.37
CA LEU A 66 6.23 -2.28 8.40
C LEU A 66 7.06 -3.50 8.76
#